data_2f35fd2641cdf91281a8c86a70b126f6
#
_entry.id   2f35fd2641cdf91281a8c86a70b126f6
#
_cell.length_a   1.000
_cell.length_b   1.000
_cell.length_c   1.000
_cell.angle_alpha   90.00
_cell.angle_beta   90.00
_cell.angle_gamma   90.00
#
_symmetry.space_group_name_H-M   'P 1'
#
loop_
_entity.id
_entity.type
_entity.pdbx_description
1 polymer ?
#
loop_
_entity_poly.entity_id
_entity_poly.type
_entity_poly.pdbx_seq_one_letter_code
_entity_poly.pdbx_strand_id
1 'polypeptide(L)'
;WLFLKSQQFKLRNSSHRGLRFGFAATEREAYKTALPPLVLYFSSAVFTALAGTNVKSYIVILGIISLATVVLIPAIHHRLKAFQHGFAMYGDLRFAFTGRRRSFYAVYAAALGMFVLGMVVAFAVGASMAAIGSGPKAKFVVVPMMLAGYLSVYFAVWPFMIVRLQRIIWRNTAAPGVVLDTTIRVWPMFKIMLRNVVLTIVTLGLYWPYASIAIARY
;
A
#
# COMPACT_ATOMS: atom_id res chain seq x y z
N TRP A 1 18.14 7.16 11.45
CA TRP A 1 19.15 7.88 10.70
C TRP A 1 19.09 7.57 9.20
N LEU A 2 19.21 6.31 8.76
CA LEU A 2 19.19 5.91 7.33
C LEU A 2 17.93 6.40 6.60
N PHE A 3 16.76 6.31 7.22
CA PHE A 3 15.51 6.80 6.64
C PHE A 3 15.55 8.30 6.34
N LEU A 4 16.05 9.11 7.28
CA LEU A 4 16.22 10.54 7.10
C LEU A 4 17.22 10.84 5.97
N LYS A 5 18.40 10.20 5.99
CA LYS A 5 19.45 10.42 4.97
C LYS A 5 18.97 10.02 3.57
N SER A 6 18.19 8.94 3.47
CA SER A 6 17.58 8.54 2.19
C SER A 6 16.63 9.61 1.63
N GLN A 7 15.77 10.22 2.47
CA GLN A 7 14.89 11.31 2.03
C GLN A 7 15.70 12.56 1.63
N GLN A 8 16.69 12.93 2.45
CA GLN A 8 17.59 14.05 2.13
C GLN A 8 18.33 13.83 0.81
N PHE A 9 18.88 12.63 0.61
CA PHE A 9 19.62 12.30 -0.62
C PHE A 9 18.71 12.38 -1.86
N LYS A 10 17.53 11.77 -1.81
CA LYS A 10 16.58 11.79 -2.94
C LYS A 10 16.20 13.21 -3.35
N LEU A 11 15.86 14.05 -2.38
CA LEU A 11 15.42 15.41 -2.67
C LEU A 11 16.58 16.32 -3.11
N ARG A 12 17.73 16.23 -2.48
CA ARG A 12 18.93 17.01 -2.87
C ARG A 12 19.41 16.72 -4.28
N ASN A 13 19.21 15.48 -4.76
CA ASN A 13 19.58 15.08 -6.12
C ASN A 13 18.42 15.31 -7.14
N SER A 14 17.33 15.96 -6.71
CA SER A 14 16.23 16.35 -7.57
C SER A 14 16.20 17.87 -7.73
N SER A 15 16.07 18.33 -8.97
CA SER A 15 15.92 19.75 -9.28
C SER A 15 14.84 19.97 -10.34
N HIS A 16 14.16 21.10 -10.28
CA HIS A 16 13.21 21.51 -11.28
C HIS A 16 13.38 23.01 -11.56
N ARG A 17 13.47 23.40 -12.81
CA ARG A 17 13.64 24.79 -13.24
C ARG A 17 14.79 25.52 -12.52
N GLY A 18 15.92 24.85 -12.30
CA GLY A 18 17.11 25.41 -11.66
C GLY A 18 17.07 25.44 -10.12
N LEU A 19 15.93 25.20 -9.49
CA LEU A 19 15.80 25.12 -8.03
C LEU A 19 15.91 23.67 -7.55
N ARG A 20 16.67 23.48 -6.48
CA ARG A 20 16.83 22.16 -5.85
C ARG A 20 15.76 21.90 -4.80
N PHE A 21 15.36 20.65 -4.70
CA PHE A 21 14.57 20.20 -3.58
C PHE A 21 15.43 19.98 -2.34
N GLY A 22 14.82 20.17 -1.17
CA GLY A 22 15.44 19.97 0.13
C GLY A 22 14.53 19.17 1.06
N PHE A 23 15.09 18.78 2.21
CA PHE A 23 14.37 18.08 3.26
C PHE A 23 14.81 18.57 4.62
N ALA A 24 13.93 19.25 5.35
CA ALA A 24 14.23 20.01 6.56
C ALA A 24 13.90 19.27 7.87
N ALA A 25 13.64 17.97 7.84
CA ALA A 25 13.34 17.20 9.04
C ALA A 25 14.59 16.98 9.90
N THR A 26 14.39 16.96 11.22
CA THR A 26 15.38 16.61 12.22
C THR A 26 15.45 15.09 12.44
N GLU A 27 16.53 14.61 13.04
CA GLU A 27 16.66 13.19 13.42
C GLU A 27 15.58 12.76 14.39
N ARG A 28 15.22 13.63 15.35
CA ARG A 28 14.14 13.35 16.32
C ARG A 28 12.80 13.10 15.64
N GLU A 29 12.47 13.86 14.60
CA GLU A 29 11.24 13.68 13.80
C GLU A 29 11.26 12.41 12.97
N ALA A 30 12.43 12.08 12.42
CA ALA A 30 12.63 10.83 11.69
C ALA A 30 12.44 9.60 12.60
N TYR A 31 13.03 9.61 13.80
CA TYR A 31 12.84 8.54 14.79
C TYR A 31 11.39 8.42 15.25
N LYS A 32 10.74 9.54 15.58
CA LYS A 32 9.30 9.53 15.94
C LYS A 32 8.42 8.91 14.84
N THR A 33 8.82 9.05 13.59
CA THR A 33 8.06 8.53 12.44
C THR A 33 8.38 7.07 12.14
N ALA A 34 9.66 6.67 12.25
CA ALA A 34 10.13 5.34 11.90
C ALA A 34 9.95 4.29 13.03
N LEU A 35 9.97 4.73 14.30
CA LEU A 35 9.83 3.82 15.44
C LEU A 35 8.51 3.03 15.47
N PRO A 36 7.32 3.62 15.29
CA PRO A 36 6.07 2.85 15.37
C PRO A 36 5.98 1.67 14.42
N PRO A 37 6.31 1.78 13.11
CA PRO A 37 6.32 0.62 12.23
C PRO A 37 7.39 -0.41 12.60
N LEU A 38 8.55 0.02 13.10
CA LEU A 38 9.60 -0.89 13.57
C LEU A 38 9.16 -1.66 14.80
N VAL A 39 8.59 -0.98 15.80
CA VAL A 39 8.05 -1.64 17.01
C VAL A 39 6.97 -2.65 16.64
N LEU A 40 6.06 -2.30 15.73
CA LEU A 40 5.02 -3.23 15.26
C LEU A 40 5.64 -4.47 14.57
N TYR A 41 6.66 -4.27 13.74
CA TYR A 41 7.34 -5.36 13.05
C TYR A 41 8.08 -6.29 14.01
N PHE A 42 8.88 -5.75 14.91
CA PHE A 42 9.66 -6.56 15.86
C PHE A 42 8.80 -7.17 16.97
N SER A 43 7.72 -6.50 17.39
CA SER A 43 6.80 -7.08 18.37
C SER A 43 6.17 -8.38 17.86
N SER A 44 5.86 -8.48 16.58
CA SER A 44 5.34 -9.73 16.00
C SER A 44 6.30 -10.89 16.16
N ALA A 45 7.60 -10.69 15.91
CA ALA A 45 8.62 -11.71 16.08
C ALA A 45 8.81 -12.12 17.54
N VAL A 46 8.84 -11.14 18.45
CA VAL A 46 8.99 -11.40 19.90
C VAL A 46 7.79 -12.18 20.45
N PHE A 47 6.58 -11.75 20.14
CA PHE A 47 5.36 -12.44 20.61
C PHE A 47 5.22 -13.85 20.02
N THR A 48 5.63 -14.04 18.76
CA THR A 48 5.66 -15.37 18.14
C THR A 48 6.66 -16.30 18.87
N ALA A 49 7.84 -15.79 19.22
CA ALA A 49 8.82 -16.54 19.99
C ALA A 49 8.32 -16.88 21.42
N LEU A 50 7.62 -15.96 22.08
CA LEU A 50 7.03 -16.15 23.41
C LEU A 50 5.85 -17.14 23.42
N ALA A 51 5.13 -17.29 22.31
CA ALA A 51 4.04 -18.26 22.20
C ALA A 51 4.49 -19.71 22.35
N GLY A 52 5.78 -19.99 22.13
CA GLY A 52 6.38 -21.31 22.25
C GLY A 52 5.71 -22.33 21.32
N THR A 53 5.58 -23.57 21.79
CA THR A 53 4.97 -24.69 21.04
C THR A 53 3.45 -24.80 21.23
N ASN A 54 2.84 -23.95 22.05
CA ASN A 54 1.40 -23.98 22.30
C ASN A 54 0.61 -23.37 21.15
N VAL A 55 0.00 -24.22 20.32
CA VAL A 55 -0.76 -23.81 19.13
C VAL A 55 -1.90 -22.82 19.46
N LYS A 56 -2.61 -22.99 20.59
CA LYS A 56 -3.70 -22.09 20.98
C LYS A 56 -3.17 -20.68 21.28
N SER A 57 -2.11 -20.59 22.10
CA SER A 57 -1.47 -19.30 22.41
C SER A 57 -0.94 -18.62 21.14
N TYR A 58 -0.33 -19.39 20.24
CA TYR A 58 0.16 -18.89 18.96
C TYR A 58 -0.96 -18.27 18.10
N ILE A 59 -2.09 -18.97 17.93
CA ILE A 59 -3.23 -18.47 17.15
C ILE A 59 -3.81 -17.18 17.75
N VAL A 60 -3.98 -17.13 19.08
CA VAL A 60 -4.49 -15.94 19.77
C VAL A 60 -3.55 -14.75 19.60
N ILE A 61 -2.26 -14.94 19.83
CA ILE A 61 -1.25 -13.88 19.67
C ILE A 61 -1.19 -13.40 18.22
N LEU A 62 -1.17 -14.31 17.25
CA LEU A 62 -1.19 -13.97 15.83
C LEU A 62 -2.44 -13.17 15.45
N GLY A 63 -3.62 -13.55 15.99
CA GLY A 63 -4.88 -12.83 15.80
C GLY A 63 -4.82 -11.39 16.34
N ILE A 64 -4.31 -11.20 17.55
CA ILE A 64 -4.14 -9.88 18.18
C ILE A 64 -3.18 -9.00 17.36
N ILE A 65 -2.02 -9.54 16.97
CA ILE A 65 -1.03 -8.81 16.18
C ILE A 65 -1.60 -8.43 14.81
N SER A 66 -2.32 -9.35 14.14
CA SER A 66 -2.96 -9.08 12.86
C SER A 66 -3.99 -7.98 12.97
N LEU A 67 -4.84 -8.01 13.98
CA LEU A 67 -5.83 -6.97 14.25
C LEU A 67 -5.16 -5.62 14.53
N ALA A 68 -4.15 -5.59 15.40
CA ALA A 68 -3.39 -4.39 15.68
C ALA A 68 -2.73 -3.82 14.41
N THR A 69 -2.19 -4.69 13.56
CA THR A 69 -1.58 -4.30 12.28
C THR A 69 -2.60 -3.64 11.37
N VAL A 70 -3.77 -4.26 11.16
CA VAL A 70 -4.84 -3.70 10.33
C VAL A 70 -5.28 -2.32 10.83
N VAL A 71 -5.42 -2.14 12.15
CA VAL A 71 -5.82 -0.87 12.75
C VAL A 71 -4.72 0.19 12.69
N LEU A 72 -3.46 -0.18 12.87
CA LEU A 72 -2.35 0.77 12.94
C LEU A 72 -1.77 1.17 11.58
N ILE A 73 -1.83 0.31 10.56
CA ILE A 73 -1.27 0.60 9.22
C ILE A 73 -1.76 1.93 8.64
N PRO A 74 -3.07 2.28 8.63
CA PRO A 74 -3.52 3.57 8.09
C PRO A 74 -2.93 4.76 8.83
N ALA A 75 -2.80 4.67 10.16
CA ALA A 75 -2.20 5.73 10.98
C ALA A 75 -0.70 5.88 10.72
N ILE A 76 0.03 4.76 10.62
CA ILE A 76 1.45 4.72 10.29
C ILE A 76 1.67 5.30 8.89
N HIS A 77 0.86 4.90 7.91
CA HIS A 77 0.95 5.41 6.54
C HIS A 77 0.72 6.92 6.49
N HIS A 78 -0.34 7.41 7.15
CA HIS A 78 -0.57 8.86 7.27
C HIS A 78 0.66 9.58 7.85
N ARG A 79 1.23 9.05 8.95
CA ARG A 79 2.38 9.66 9.63
C ARG A 79 3.62 9.69 8.75
N LEU A 80 3.89 8.61 8.01
CA LEU A 80 4.97 8.55 7.03
C LEU A 80 4.79 9.59 5.92
N LYS A 81 3.57 9.75 5.39
CA LYS A 81 3.28 10.73 4.34
C LYS A 81 3.33 12.16 4.87
N ALA A 82 2.81 12.41 6.07
CA ALA A 82 2.94 13.70 6.74
C ALA A 82 4.41 14.10 6.94
N PHE A 83 5.27 13.15 7.32
CA PHE A 83 6.70 13.37 7.42
C PHE A 83 7.35 13.65 6.06
N GLN A 84 7.07 12.81 5.03
CA GLN A 84 7.68 12.96 3.72
C GLN A 84 7.30 14.28 3.03
N HIS A 85 6.04 14.67 3.10
CA HIS A 85 5.53 15.86 2.43
C HIS A 85 5.61 17.13 3.28
N GLY A 86 5.48 17.02 4.60
CA GLY A 86 5.51 18.18 5.51
C GLY A 86 6.91 18.76 5.75
N PHE A 87 7.97 18.00 5.47
CA PHE A 87 9.36 18.48 5.57
C PHE A 87 10.05 18.66 4.22
N ALA A 88 9.35 18.44 3.11
CA ALA A 88 9.87 18.72 1.78
C ALA A 88 9.99 20.23 1.55
N MET A 89 11.00 20.63 0.80
CA MET A 89 11.27 22.03 0.42
C MET A 89 11.54 22.12 -1.08
N TYR A 90 11.20 23.24 -1.68
CA TYR A 90 11.55 23.61 -3.05
C TYR A 90 12.16 25.02 -3.05
N GLY A 91 13.48 25.11 -3.17
CA GLY A 91 14.19 26.32 -2.80
C GLY A 91 13.88 26.70 -1.34
N ASP A 92 13.39 27.89 -1.10
CA ASP A 92 13.01 28.38 0.23
C ASP A 92 11.56 28.06 0.63
N LEU A 93 10.77 27.51 -0.31
CA LEU A 93 9.38 27.18 -0.06
C LEU A 93 9.27 25.88 0.70
N ARG A 94 8.65 25.89 1.86
CA ARG A 94 8.29 24.70 2.64
C ARG A 94 6.92 24.19 2.26
N PHE A 95 6.81 22.90 2.01
CA PHE A 95 5.53 22.23 1.87
C PHE A 95 4.91 21.95 3.23
N ALA A 96 3.59 22.03 3.30
CA ALA A 96 2.79 21.61 4.44
C ALA A 96 1.87 20.46 4.02
N PHE A 97 1.71 19.48 4.90
CA PHE A 97 0.76 18.39 4.69
C PHE A 97 -0.41 18.53 5.68
N THR A 98 -1.61 18.74 5.14
CA THR A 98 -2.84 18.98 5.92
C THR A 98 -3.79 17.78 5.90
N GLY A 99 -3.37 16.64 5.32
CA GLY A 99 -4.19 15.45 5.19
C GLY A 99 -4.65 14.89 6.53
N ARG A 100 -5.97 14.60 6.64
CA ARG A 100 -6.56 14.06 7.86
C ARG A 100 -6.36 12.55 7.97
N ARG A 101 -6.07 12.03 9.17
CA ARG A 101 -5.96 10.59 9.42
C ARG A 101 -7.22 9.82 9.00
N ARG A 102 -8.41 10.39 9.24
CA ARG A 102 -9.69 9.78 8.86
C ARG A 102 -9.78 9.45 7.37
N SER A 103 -9.19 10.26 6.51
CA SER A 103 -9.18 10.02 5.06
C SER A 103 -8.39 8.77 4.70
N PHE A 104 -7.28 8.49 5.39
CA PHE A 104 -6.52 7.25 5.22
C PHE A 104 -7.32 6.05 5.69
N TYR A 105 -7.90 6.12 6.89
CA TYR A 105 -8.77 5.05 7.41
C TYR A 105 -9.93 4.74 6.45
N ALA A 106 -10.57 5.76 5.89
CA ALA A 106 -11.66 5.58 4.94
C ALA A 106 -11.24 4.79 3.68
N VAL A 107 -10.04 5.09 3.13
CA VAL A 107 -9.51 4.34 1.98
C VAL A 107 -9.19 2.90 2.34
N TYR A 108 -8.55 2.67 3.49
CA TYR A 108 -8.23 1.30 3.94
C TYR A 108 -9.48 0.51 4.29
N ALA A 109 -10.48 1.13 4.92
CA ALA A 109 -11.76 0.48 5.21
C ALA A 109 -12.52 0.12 3.92
N ALA A 110 -12.55 1.03 2.93
CA ALA A 110 -13.15 0.73 1.63
C ALA A 110 -12.41 -0.39 0.89
N ALA A 111 -11.08 -0.39 0.92
CA ALA A 111 -10.26 -1.45 0.34
C ALA A 111 -10.50 -2.81 1.01
N LEU A 112 -10.57 -2.82 2.35
CA LEU A 112 -10.90 -4.02 3.12
C LEU A 112 -12.30 -4.52 2.79
N GLY A 113 -13.30 -3.62 2.73
CA GLY A 113 -14.67 -3.96 2.34
C GLY A 113 -14.75 -4.56 0.93
N MET A 114 -14.05 -3.96 -0.04
CA MET A 114 -13.95 -4.51 -1.40
C MET A 114 -13.30 -5.89 -1.40
N PHE A 115 -12.23 -6.07 -0.63
CA PHE A 115 -11.53 -7.35 -0.51
C PHE A 115 -12.44 -8.42 0.10
N VAL A 116 -13.09 -8.14 1.22
CA VAL A 116 -14.00 -9.08 1.89
C VAL A 116 -15.18 -9.43 0.99
N LEU A 117 -15.81 -8.44 0.37
CA LEU A 117 -16.92 -8.68 -0.57
C LEU A 117 -16.48 -9.56 -1.74
N GLY A 118 -15.34 -9.26 -2.35
CA GLY A 118 -14.80 -10.06 -3.44
C GLY A 118 -14.47 -11.49 -3.02
N MET A 119 -13.93 -11.68 -1.81
CA MET A 119 -13.67 -13.03 -1.26
C MET A 119 -14.96 -13.81 -1.01
N VAL A 120 -16.01 -13.15 -0.48
CA VAL A 120 -17.32 -13.78 -0.29
C VAL A 120 -17.92 -14.23 -1.63
N VAL A 121 -17.84 -13.37 -2.64
CA VAL A 121 -18.32 -13.71 -4.00
C VAL A 121 -17.50 -14.87 -4.59
N ALA A 122 -16.16 -14.80 -4.50
CA ALA A 122 -15.30 -15.86 -5.01
C ALA A 122 -15.56 -17.21 -4.31
N PHE A 123 -15.77 -17.18 -2.99
CA PHE A 123 -16.12 -18.37 -2.22
C PHE A 123 -17.51 -18.92 -2.61
N ALA A 124 -18.52 -18.06 -2.73
CA ALA A 124 -19.87 -18.46 -3.13
C ALA A 124 -19.88 -19.12 -4.52
N VAL A 125 -19.16 -18.52 -5.49
CA VAL A 125 -19.00 -19.10 -6.84
C VAL A 125 -18.27 -20.43 -6.77
N GLY A 126 -17.17 -20.53 -6.02
CA GLY A 126 -16.42 -21.77 -5.84
C GLY A 126 -17.26 -22.89 -5.20
N ALA A 127 -18.03 -22.55 -4.16
CA ALA A 127 -18.92 -23.49 -3.49
C ALA A 127 -20.04 -23.99 -4.41
N SER A 128 -20.64 -23.08 -5.19
CA SER A 128 -21.69 -23.45 -6.18
C SER A 128 -21.14 -24.40 -7.25
N MET A 129 -19.95 -24.15 -7.75
CA MET A 129 -19.27 -25.03 -8.72
C MET A 129 -18.90 -26.39 -8.12
N ALA A 130 -18.47 -26.42 -6.86
CA ALA A 130 -18.19 -27.67 -6.15
C ALA A 130 -19.45 -28.51 -5.93
N ALA A 131 -20.60 -27.88 -5.70
CA ALA A 131 -21.89 -28.57 -5.57
C ALA A 131 -22.40 -29.18 -6.87
N ILE A 132 -22.14 -28.54 -8.03
CA ILE A 132 -22.52 -29.03 -9.37
C ILE A 132 -21.59 -30.16 -9.83
N GLY A 133 -20.32 -30.13 -9.46
CA GLY A 133 -19.29 -31.08 -9.87
C GLY A 133 -18.94 -32.10 -8.79
N SER A 134 -19.73 -33.16 -8.62
CA SER A 134 -19.57 -34.20 -7.59
C SER A 134 -18.55 -35.30 -7.91
N GLY A 135 -17.40 -34.99 -8.51
CA GLY A 135 -16.37 -35.97 -8.83
C GLY A 135 -14.96 -35.58 -8.45
N PRO A 136 -14.00 -36.51 -8.42
CA PRO A 136 -12.59 -36.19 -8.11
C PRO A 136 -11.98 -35.12 -9.03
N LYS A 137 -12.52 -34.94 -10.24
CA LYS A 137 -12.11 -33.89 -11.19
C LYS A 137 -12.58 -32.48 -10.79
N ALA A 138 -13.59 -32.35 -9.94
CA ALA A 138 -14.08 -31.04 -9.49
C ALA A 138 -12.99 -30.19 -8.81
N LYS A 139 -12.11 -30.82 -8.05
CA LYS A 139 -11.00 -30.12 -7.38
C LYS A 139 -10.05 -29.41 -8.36
N PHE A 140 -9.82 -30.00 -9.53
CA PHE A 140 -8.95 -29.39 -10.56
C PHE A 140 -9.54 -28.16 -11.22
N VAL A 141 -10.85 -27.94 -11.09
CA VAL A 141 -11.54 -26.75 -11.64
C VAL A 141 -11.79 -25.73 -10.52
N VAL A 142 -12.26 -26.17 -9.36
CA VAL A 142 -12.65 -25.29 -8.25
C VAL A 142 -11.44 -24.53 -7.68
N VAL A 143 -10.31 -25.20 -7.46
CA VAL A 143 -9.12 -24.57 -6.88
C VAL A 143 -8.55 -23.46 -7.79
N PRO A 144 -8.32 -23.68 -9.10
CA PRO A 144 -7.90 -22.59 -9.99
C PRO A 144 -8.91 -21.45 -10.09
N MET A 145 -10.20 -21.72 -10.06
CA MET A 145 -11.23 -20.68 -10.07
C MET A 145 -11.22 -19.84 -8.79
N MET A 146 -11.08 -20.44 -7.63
CA MET A 146 -10.94 -19.73 -6.36
C MET A 146 -9.68 -18.86 -6.36
N LEU A 147 -8.55 -19.38 -6.87
CA LEU A 147 -7.31 -18.63 -7.02
C LEU A 147 -7.47 -17.46 -7.99
N ALA A 148 -8.11 -17.68 -9.14
CA ALA A 148 -8.41 -16.62 -10.11
C ALA A 148 -9.31 -15.54 -9.50
N GLY A 149 -10.32 -15.93 -8.72
CA GLY A 149 -11.17 -15.01 -7.96
C GLY A 149 -10.38 -14.17 -6.98
N TYR A 150 -9.53 -14.80 -6.16
CA TYR A 150 -8.64 -14.12 -5.22
C TYR A 150 -7.73 -13.10 -5.92
N LEU A 151 -7.05 -13.52 -6.99
CA LEU A 151 -6.18 -12.64 -7.76
C LEU A 151 -6.96 -11.48 -8.39
N SER A 152 -8.15 -11.71 -8.93
CA SER A 152 -9.00 -10.66 -9.51
C SER A 152 -9.36 -9.59 -8.47
N VAL A 153 -9.72 -10.00 -7.26
CA VAL A 153 -9.99 -9.07 -6.15
C VAL A 153 -8.74 -8.27 -5.78
N TYR A 154 -7.59 -8.93 -5.65
CA TYR A 154 -6.32 -8.27 -5.37
C TYR A 154 -5.98 -7.20 -6.42
N PHE A 155 -6.13 -7.55 -7.71
CA PHE A 155 -5.87 -6.64 -8.83
C PHE A 155 -6.88 -5.47 -8.90
N ALA A 156 -8.09 -5.61 -8.38
CA ALA A 156 -9.06 -4.52 -8.30
C ALA A 156 -8.76 -3.56 -7.13
N VAL A 157 -8.42 -4.11 -5.97
CA VAL A 157 -8.20 -3.33 -4.73
C VAL A 157 -6.90 -2.50 -4.82
N TRP A 158 -5.83 -3.05 -5.40
CA TRP A 158 -4.53 -2.41 -5.44
C TRP A 158 -4.52 -1.05 -6.18
N PRO A 159 -4.98 -0.93 -7.45
CA PRO A 159 -5.06 0.35 -8.14
C PRO A 159 -6.03 1.33 -7.47
N PHE A 160 -7.12 0.84 -6.88
CA PHE A 160 -8.03 1.66 -6.09
C PHE A 160 -7.28 2.34 -4.93
N MET A 161 -6.53 1.56 -4.14
CA MET A 161 -5.75 2.08 -3.02
C MET A 161 -4.71 3.11 -3.47
N ILE A 162 -3.91 2.78 -4.49
CA ILE A 162 -2.87 3.69 -5.00
C ILE A 162 -3.50 5.02 -5.39
N VAL A 163 -4.51 5.01 -6.25
CA VAL A 163 -5.11 6.24 -6.76
C VAL A 163 -5.77 7.07 -5.66
N ARG A 164 -6.52 6.44 -4.76
CA ARG A 164 -7.19 7.15 -3.67
C ARG A 164 -6.22 7.76 -2.68
N LEU A 165 -5.17 7.02 -2.31
CA LEU A 165 -4.12 7.52 -1.41
C LEU A 165 -3.32 8.65 -2.06
N GLN A 166 -2.90 8.49 -3.32
CA GLN A 166 -2.17 9.52 -4.05
C GLN A 166 -3.00 10.82 -4.16
N ARG A 167 -4.30 10.73 -4.48
CA ARG A 167 -5.17 11.90 -4.49
C ARG A 167 -5.24 12.61 -3.15
N ILE A 168 -5.37 11.86 -2.05
CA ILE A 168 -5.39 12.43 -0.71
C ILE A 168 -4.05 13.11 -0.42
N ILE A 169 -2.94 12.47 -0.75
CA ILE A 169 -1.60 12.99 -0.47
C ILE A 169 -1.36 14.28 -1.24
N TRP A 170 -1.54 14.27 -2.56
CA TRP A 170 -1.24 15.44 -3.39
C TRP A 170 -2.17 16.62 -3.11
N ARG A 171 -3.48 16.38 -2.98
CA ARG A 171 -4.46 17.46 -2.68
C ARG A 171 -4.28 18.10 -1.30
N ASN A 172 -3.64 17.41 -0.38
CA ASN A 172 -3.37 17.93 0.97
C ASN A 172 -1.88 18.30 1.16
N THR A 173 -1.11 18.38 0.09
CA THR A 173 0.26 18.89 0.10
C THR A 173 0.26 20.23 -0.61
N ALA A 174 0.62 21.31 0.09
CA ALA A 174 0.64 22.66 -0.47
C ALA A 174 1.85 23.43 0.05
N ALA A 175 2.28 24.44 -0.71
CA ALA A 175 3.23 25.45 -0.28
C ALA A 175 2.63 26.85 -0.56
N PRO A 176 3.14 27.93 0.03
CA PRO A 176 2.66 29.28 -0.26
C PRO A 176 2.67 29.57 -1.77
N GLY A 177 1.50 29.86 -2.34
CA GLY A 177 1.34 30.10 -3.78
C GLY A 177 1.36 28.85 -4.69
N VAL A 178 1.51 27.63 -4.12
CA VAL A 178 1.56 26.37 -4.89
C VAL A 178 0.53 25.39 -4.33
N VAL A 179 -0.44 25.03 -5.16
CA VAL A 179 -1.42 23.98 -4.87
C VAL A 179 -1.14 22.81 -5.80
N LEU A 180 -0.98 21.61 -5.22
CA LEU A 180 -0.78 20.39 -5.98
C LEU A 180 -2.12 19.68 -6.20
N ASP A 181 -2.39 19.26 -7.42
CA ASP A 181 -3.52 18.39 -7.74
C ASP A 181 -3.04 17.23 -8.61
N THR A 182 -3.88 16.22 -8.73
CA THR A 182 -3.59 15.02 -9.51
C THR A 182 -4.81 14.58 -10.31
N THR A 183 -4.58 14.24 -11.56
CA THR A 183 -5.58 13.75 -12.51
C THR A 183 -5.68 12.24 -12.55
N ILE A 184 -4.91 11.52 -11.70
CA ILE A 184 -4.86 10.06 -11.66
C ILE A 184 -6.27 9.47 -11.44
N ARG A 185 -6.66 8.50 -12.27
CA ARG A 185 -7.96 7.81 -12.21
C ARG A 185 -7.78 6.31 -12.01
N VAL A 186 -8.72 5.69 -11.31
CA VAL A 186 -8.65 4.24 -10.96
C VAL A 186 -8.65 3.37 -12.22
N TRP A 187 -9.55 3.65 -13.17
CA TRP A 187 -9.71 2.81 -14.36
C TRP A 187 -8.49 2.79 -15.29
N PRO A 188 -7.89 3.94 -15.69
CA PRO A 188 -6.64 3.91 -16.44
C PRO A 188 -5.49 3.24 -15.69
N MET A 189 -5.38 3.47 -14.36
CA MET A 189 -4.37 2.80 -13.54
C MET A 189 -4.55 1.28 -13.55
N PHE A 190 -5.78 0.81 -13.40
CA PHE A 190 -6.09 -0.62 -13.50
C PHE A 190 -5.66 -1.21 -14.85
N LYS A 191 -5.98 -0.54 -15.97
CA LYS A 191 -5.56 -0.98 -17.31
C LYS A 191 -4.04 -1.09 -17.44
N ILE A 192 -3.30 -0.08 -16.94
CA ILE A 192 -1.84 -0.08 -16.96
C ILE A 192 -1.30 -1.26 -16.16
N MET A 193 -1.82 -1.48 -14.95
CA MET A 193 -1.38 -2.57 -14.08
C MET A 193 -1.69 -3.93 -14.68
N LEU A 194 -2.90 -4.12 -15.22
CA LEU A 194 -3.30 -5.37 -15.87
C LEU A 194 -2.40 -5.69 -17.08
N ARG A 195 -2.19 -4.70 -17.96
CA ARG A 195 -1.29 -4.85 -19.10
C ARG A 195 0.13 -5.22 -18.65
N ASN A 196 0.64 -4.54 -17.62
CA ASN A 196 1.98 -4.79 -17.12
C ASN A 196 2.13 -6.20 -16.56
N VAL A 197 1.12 -6.71 -15.86
CA VAL A 197 1.12 -8.08 -15.32
C VAL A 197 1.11 -9.09 -16.46
N VAL A 198 0.22 -8.94 -17.42
CA VAL A 198 0.13 -9.84 -18.59
C VAL A 198 1.47 -9.87 -19.33
N LEU A 199 2.04 -8.70 -19.64
CA LEU A 199 3.32 -8.63 -20.35
C LEU A 199 4.47 -9.20 -19.53
N THR A 200 4.49 -8.99 -18.21
CA THR A 200 5.51 -9.56 -17.32
C THR A 200 5.44 -11.09 -17.30
N ILE A 201 4.24 -11.66 -17.27
CA ILE A 201 4.06 -13.13 -17.33
C ILE A 201 4.50 -13.67 -18.69
N VAL A 202 4.03 -13.07 -19.80
CA VAL A 202 4.37 -13.50 -21.16
C VAL A 202 5.87 -13.42 -21.44
N THR A 203 6.54 -12.42 -20.88
CA THR A 203 7.99 -12.23 -21.05
C THR A 203 8.85 -12.89 -19.97
N LEU A 204 8.25 -13.78 -19.13
CA LEU A 204 8.95 -14.45 -18.03
C LEU A 204 9.69 -13.48 -17.09
N GLY A 205 9.10 -12.30 -16.85
CA GLY A 205 9.66 -11.29 -15.96
C GLY A 205 10.52 -10.22 -16.63
N LEU A 206 10.95 -10.37 -17.87
CA LEU A 206 11.80 -9.39 -18.58
C LEU A 206 11.14 -8.02 -18.75
N TYR A 207 9.81 -7.94 -18.75
CA TYR A 207 9.06 -6.69 -18.86
C TYR A 207 9.02 -5.89 -17.53
N TRP A 208 9.46 -6.45 -16.41
CA TRP A 208 9.35 -5.81 -15.08
C TRP A 208 9.95 -4.39 -14.99
N PRO A 209 11.14 -4.09 -15.53
CA PRO A 209 11.68 -2.72 -15.51
C PRO A 209 10.78 -1.72 -16.24
N TYR A 210 10.22 -2.13 -17.38
CA TYR A 210 9.27 -1.31 -18.14
C TYR A 210 7.95 -1.09 -17.39
N ALA A 211 7.45 -2.11 -16.74
CA ALA A 211 6.24 -2.04 -15.93
C ALA A 211 6.35 -1.00 -14.82
N SER A 212 7.48 -0.97 -14.12
CA SER A 212 7.74 0.00 -13.03
C SER A 212 7.79 1.44 -13.54
N ILE A 213 8.42 1.67 -14.69
CA ILE A 213 8.47 3.00 -15.33
C ILE A 213 7.08 3.43 -15.81
N ALA A 214 6.28 2.52 -16.39
CA ALA A 214 4.94 2.83 -16.86
C ALA A 214 4.00 3.28 -15.73
N ILE A 215 4.12 2.68 -14.55
CA ILE A 215 3.36 3.09 -13.35
C ILE A 215 3.85 4.45 -12.82
N ALA A 216 5.16 4.69 -12.84
CA ALA A 216 5.73 5.95 -12.35
C ALA A 216 5.42 7.16 -13.24
N ARG A 217 5.22 6.93 -14.55
CA ARG A 217 4.88 7.99 -15.52
C ARG A 217 3.41 8.38 -15.51
N TYR A 218 2.52 7.52 -15.03
CA TYR A 218 1.09 7.78 -14.90
C TYR A 218 0.76 8.46 -13.57
#